data_ee46a7286bef680f62755fd95b3947d2
#
_entry.id   ee46a7286bef680f62755fd95b3947d2
#
_cell.length_a   1.000
_cell.length_b   1.000
_cell.length_c   1.000
_cell.angle_alpha   90.00
_cell.angle_beta   90.00
_cell.angle_gamma   90.00
#
_symmetry.space_group_name_H-M   'P 1'
#
loop_
_entity.id
_entity.type
_entity.pdbx_description
1 polymer ?
#
loop_
_entity_poly.entity_id
_entity_poly.type
_entity_poly.pdbx_seq_one_letter_code
_entity_poly.pdbx_strand_id
1 'polypeptide(L)'
;FPKLVKIAVFSAKIPSNIKIFFQPIPAQYKNVSLPRFKRFIETERNALLILPRYHRDLERSVVEIVDINTFEVLHTYKHDITKMNNLVDTSSIEHKRLKITDNEIRFEYRHPLILDDGSLIADSDKGPLVKIDFCSNLIWLNQEERFHHSKMLDKDGNIWVGAQMFPYSDFVKEYKSTYGYIDDAIAKIDIDGNILFIKSISEMLSENEIINETLFLDNDPTHLNDIKPAFENTNYWKKGDLFLNTNGCLSKLSIMNPDVEQINRMA
;
A
#
# COMPACT_ATOMS: atom_id res chain seq x y z
N PHE A 1 -15.34 -0.45 35.20
CA PHE A 1 -15.42 -1.41 34.09
C PHE A 1 -14.42 -1.14 32.93
N PRO A 2 -14.25 0.08 32.38
CA PRO A 2 -13.34 0.30 31.23
C PRO A 2 -11.86 -0.01 31.51
N LYS A 3 -11.39 0.22 32.73
CA LYS A 3 -9.99 -0.09 33.11
C LYS A 3 -9.72 -1.60 33.15
N LEU A 4 -10.65 -2.40 33.64
CA LEU A 4 -10.54 -3.86 33.70
C LEU A 4 -10.53 -4.48 32.30
N VAL A 5 -11.38 -3.97 31.41
CA VAL A 5 -11.38 -4.41 29.98
C VAL A 5 -10.05 -4.09 29.30
N LYS A 6 -9.49 -2.90 29.52
CA LYS A 6 -8.15 -2.54 28.98
C LYS A 6 -7.05 -3.45 29.50
N ILE A 7 -7.06 -3.81 30.79
CA ILE A 7 -6.08 -4.73 31.38
C ILE A 7 -6.26 -6.14 30.80
N ALA A 8 -7.47 -6.63 30.67
CA ALA A 8 -7.73 -7.95 30.08
C ALA A 8 -7.27 -8.04 28.62
N VAL A 9 -7.61 -7.02 27.82
CA VAL A 9 -7.15 -6.94 26.40
C VAL A 9 -5.63 -6.82 26.30
N PHE A 10 -5.00 -6.04 27.18
CA PHE A 10 -3.55 -5.94 27.23
C PHE A 10 -2.91 -7.30 27.55
N SER A 11 -3.41 -7.97 28.60
CA SER A 11 -2.92 -9.30 29.01
C SER A 11 -3.11 -10.36 27.92
N ALA A 12 -4.25 -10.35 27.23
CA ALA A 12 -4.52 -11.26 26.11
C ALA A 12 -3.58 -11.04 24.91
N LYS A 13 -3.07 -9.83 24.74
CA LYS A 13 -2.13 -9.49 23.66
C LYS A 13 -0.67 -9.80 23.97
N ILE A 14 -0.31 -10.06 25.25
CA ILE A 14 1.06 -10.37 25.67
C ILE A 14 1.66 -11.56 24.90
N PRO A 15 0.99 -12.73 24.76
CA PRO A 15 1.57 -13.85 24.02
C PRO A 15 1.86 -13.52 22.56
N SER A 16 0.96 -12.80 21.90
CA SER A 16 1.15 -12.40 20.50
C SER A 16 2.31 -11.42 20.34
N ASN A 17 2.44 -10.46 21.26
CA ASN A 17 3.53 -9.49 21.23
C ASN A 17 4.88 -10.15 21.54
N ILE A 18 4.93 -11.11 22.46
CA ILE A 18 6.13 -11.90 22.77
C ILE A 18 6.52 -12.74 21.55
N LYS A 19 5.55 -13.43 20.91
CA LYS A 19 5.79 -14.20 19.70
C LYS A 19 6.36 -13.34 18.57
N ILE A 20 5.82 -12.13 18.39
CA ILE A 20 6.32 -11.15 17.43
C ILE A 20 7.78 -10.77 17.73
N PHE A 21 8.11 -10.58 19.00
CA PHE A 21 9.46 -10.15 19.42
C PHE A 21 10.53 -11.24 19.23
N PHE A 22 10.15 -12.51 19.43
CA PHE A 22 11.07 -13.66 19.37
C PHE A 22 11.09 -14.42 18.03
N GLN A 23 10.29 -14.00 17.03
CA GLN A 23 10.41 -14.54 15.67
C GLN A 23 11.23 -13.57 14.80
N PRO A 24 12.56 -13.71 14.74
CA PRO A 24 13.41 -12.78 13.98
C PRO A 24 13.14 -12.82 12.49
N ILE A 25 12.76 -13.98 11.92
CA ILE A 25 12.48 -14.14 10.48
C ILE A 25 11.04 -14.63 10.33
N PRO A 26 10.20 -13.98 9.50
CA PRO A 26 8.87 -14.47 9.17
C PRO A 26 8.92 -15.93 8.68
N ALA A 27 7.99 -16.76 9.16
CA ALA A 27 8.01 -18.20 8.89
C ALA A 27 7.98 -18.53 7.39
N GLN A 28 7.39 -17.68 6.57
CA GLN A 28 7.33 -17.80 5.12
C GLN A 28 8.69 -17.75 4.43
N TYR A 29 9.71 -17.18 5.10
CA TYR A 29 11.06 -17.04 4.53
C TYR A 29 12.06 -18.11 5.02
N LYS A 30 11.65 -18.98 5.96
CA LYS A 30 12.57 -19.91 6.64
C LYS A 30 13.06 -21.08 5.81
N ASN A 31 12.37 -21.48 4.74
CA ASN A 31 12.62 -22.77 4.07
C ASN A 31 12.60 -22.72 2.53
N VAL A 32 13.22 -21.70 1.91
CA VAL A 32 13.27 -21.65 0.44
C VAL A 32 14.66 -22.07 -0.04
N SER A 33 14.77 -23.31 -0.51
CA SER A 33 15.98 -23.85 -1.18
C SER A 33 15.89 -23.82 -2.72
N LEU A 34 14.96 -23.04 -3.27
CA LEU A 34 14.78 -22.93 -4.72
C LEU A 34 15.90 -22.11 -5.37
N PRO A 35 16.29 -22.42 -6.62
CA PRO A 35 17.18 -21.59 -7.40
C PRO A 35 16.56 -20.18 -7.51
N ARG A 36 17.40 -19.15 -7.42
CA ARG A 36 16.92 -17.75 -7.37
C ARG A 36 16.11 -17.38 -8.60
N PHE A 37 16.57 -17.78 -9.79
CA PHE A 37 15.89 -17.56 -11.06
C PHE A 37 15.98 -18.80 -11.94
N LYS A 38 14.90 -19.05 -12.70
CA LYS A 38 14.86 -20.09 -13.71
C LYS A 38 14.14 -19.58 -14.95
N ARG A 39 14.78 -19.68 -16.10
CA ARG A 39 14.16 -19.36 -17.37
C ARG A 39 13.41 -20.57 -17.89
N PHE A 40 12.16 -20.37 -18.27
CA PHE A 40 11.31 -21.40 -18.88
C PHE A 40 11.12 -21.19 -20.37
N ILE A 41 11.23 -19.92 -20.84
CA ILE A 41 11.04 -19.53 -22.24
C ILE A 41 12.12 -18.51 -22.56
N GLU A 42 12.80 -18.69 -23.69
CA GLU A 42 13.74 -17.69 -24.22
C GLU A 42 12.97 -16.44 -24.64
N THR A 43 13.53 -15.26 -24.36
CA THR A 43 12.99 -13.98 -24.77
C THR A 43 14.11 -13.06 -25.23
N GLU A 44 13.87 -12.34 -26.31
CA GLU A 44 14.77 -11.30 -26.81
C GLU A 44 14.42 -9.90 -26.28
N ARG A 45 13.44 -9.82 -25.36
CA ARG A 45 13.03 -8.53 -24.80
C ARG A 45 14.10 -8.01 -23.86
N ASN A 46 14.58 -6.81 -24.13
CA ASN A 46 15.38 -6.04 -23.17
C ASN A 46 14.44 -5.39 -22.16
N ALA A 47 14.30 -6.02 -21.00
CA ALA A 47 13.47 -5.50 -19.93
C ALA A 47 14.16 -5.70 -18.59
N LEU A 48 13.82 -4.84 -17.64
CA LEU A 48 14.25 -4.93 -16.25
C LEU A 48 13.06 -5.35 -15.39
N LEU A 49 13.33 -6.22 -14.43
CA LEU A 49 12.35 -6.62 -13.42
C LEU A 49 12.60 -5.83 -12.14
N ILE A 50 11.57 -5.15 -11.66
CA ILE A 50 11.54 -4.58 -10.32
C ILE A 50 11.06 -5.67 -9.38
N LEU A 51 11.94 -6.16 -8.51
CA LEU A 51 11.70 -7.32 -7.67
C LEU A 51 11.76 -6.96 -6.19
N PRO A 52 10.62 -6.67 -5.54
CA PRO A 52 10.55 -6.62 -4.09
C PRO A 52 10.68 -8.06 -3.55
N ARG A 53 11.62 -8.28 -2.67
CA ARG A 53 11.82 -9.61 -2.06
C ARG A 53 12.51 -9.53 -0.71
N TYR A 54 12.39 -10.60 0.07
CA TYR A 54 13.23 -10.79 1.24
C TYR A 54 14.62 -11.29 0.82
N HIS A 55 15.67 -10.55 1.19
CA HIS A 55 17.05 -10.92 0.94
C HIS A 55 17.61 -11.67 2.16
N ARG A 56 17.83 -12.96 2.00
CA ARG A 56 18.18 -13.85 3.11
C ARG A 56 19.49 -13.46 3.81
N ASP A 57 20.53 -13.16 3.03
CA ASP A 57 21.85 -12.85 3.59
C ASP A 57 21.91 -11.48 4.26
N LEU A 58 20.98 -10.57 3.91
CA LEU A 58 20.81 -9.27 4.54
C LEU A 58 19.75 -9.30 5.64
N GLU A 59 19.02 -10.41 5.77
CA GLU A 59 17.92 -10.63 6.72
C GLU A 59 16.85 -9.52 6.70
N ARG A 60 16.55 -8.98 5.50
CA ARG A 60 15.62 -7.87 5.30
C ARG A 60 14.98 -7.88 3.93
N SER A 61 13.88 -7.15 3.77
CA SER A 61 13.32 -6.85 2.47
C SER A 61 14.16 -5.83 1.72
N VAL A 62 14.23 -6.02 0.41
CA VAL A 62 14.91 -5.14 -0.55
C VAL A 62 14.06 -5.03 -1.81
N VAL A 63 14.35 -4.03 -2.64
CA VAL A 63 13.87 -3.98 -4.03
C VAL A 63 15.08 -4.07 -4.95
N GLU A 64 15.11 -5.09 -5.81
CA GLU A 64 16.18 -5.27 -6.78
C GLU A 64 15.72 -4.91 -8.18
N ILE A 65 16.62 -4.29 -8.94
CA ILE A 65 16.50 -4.15 -10.39
C ILE A 65 17.29 -5.29 -11.01
N VAL A 66 16.61 -6.17 -11.74
CA VAL A 66 17.17 -7.39 -12.29
C VAL A 66 17.04 -7.38 -13.81
N ASP A 67 18.11 -7.62 -14.52
CA ASP A 67 18.07 -7.90 -15.96
C ASP A 67 17.40 -9.26 -16.20
N ILE A 68 16.31 -9.31 -16.97
CA ILE A 68 15.57 -10.55 -17.21
C ILE A 68 16.31 -11.52 -18.13
N ASN A 69 17.31 -11.07 -18.87
CA ASN A 69 18.07 -11.90 -19.79
C ASN A 69 19.26 -12.58 -19.12
N THR A 70 19.97 -11.86 -18.26
CA THR A 70 21.17 -12.36 -17.57
C THR A 70 20.88 -12.84 -16.15
N PHE A 71 19.75 -12.39 -15.56
CA PHE A 71 19.43 -12.50 -14.14
C PHE A 71 20.43 -11.78 -13.22
N GLU A 72 21.19 -10.88 -13.78
CA GLU A 72 22.08 -10.03 -13.00
C GLU A 72 21.28 -9.00 -12.21
N VAL A 73 21.62 -8.84 -10.93
CA VAL A 73 21.09 -7.76 -10.09
C VAL A 73 21.90 -6.50 -10.37
N LEU A 74 21.28 -5.57 -11.06
CA LEU A 74 21.92 -4.31 -11.47
C LEU A 74 21.93 -3.28 -10.34
N HIS A 75 20.91 -3.31 -9.47
CA HIS A 75 20.79 -2.39 -8.34
C HIS A 75 19.95 -2.99 -7.20
N THR A 76 20.20 -2.53 -5.97
CA THR A 76 19.46 -2.95 -4.78
C THR A 76 19.12 -1.75 -3.89
N TYR A 77 17.83 -1.45 -3.76
CA TYR A 77 17.33 -0.50 -2.76
C TYR A 77 17.18 -1.19 -1.40
N LYS A 78 17.72 -0.54 -0.35
CA LYS A 78 17.71 -1.03 1.04
C LYS A 78 17.77 0.13 2.03
N HIS A 79 16.71 0.94 2.10
CA HIS A 79 16.72 2.09 2.99
C HIS A 79 16.71 1.69 4.47
N ASP A 80 17.17 2.59 5.32
CA ASP A 80 17.23 2.41 6.77
C ASP A 80 15.83 2.56 7.39
N ILE A 81 15.17 1.42 7.63
CA ILE A 81 13.82 1.37 8.20
C ILE A 81 13.79 1.92 9.61
N THR A 82 14.82 1.64 10.41
CA THR A 82 14.91 2.14 11.78
C THR A 82 15.00 3.65 11.80
N LYS A 83 15.84 4.23 10.94
CA LYS A 83 15.95 5.69 10.80
C LYS A 83 14.62 6.31 10.32
N MET A 84 13.99 5.70 9.31
CA MET A 84 12.69 6.12 8.81
C MET A 84 11.64 6.11 9.92
N ASN A 85 11.51 5.01 10.65
CA ASN A 85 10.52 4.88 11.73
C ASN A 85 10.73 5.85 12.88
N ASN A 86 11.95 6.35 13.08
CA ASN A 86 12.24 7.37 14.11
C ASN A 86 11.73 8.76 13.71
N LEU A 87 11.45 8.98 12.43
CA LEU A 87 10.86 10.22 11.92
C LEU A 87 9.32 10.19 11.98
N VAL A 88 8.71 9.00 12.07
CA VAL A 88 7.26 8.85 12.14
C VAL A 88 6.75 9.27 13.51
N ASP A 89 5.71 10.12 13.52
CA ASP A 89 4.94 10.39 14.73
C ASP A 89 4.10 9.16 15.11
N THR A 90 4.56 8.42 16.11
CA THR A 90 3.89 7.23 16.63
C THR A 90 2.91 7.54 17.77
N SER A 91 2.61 8.82 18.04
CA SER A 91 1.57 9.22 19.01
C SER A 91 0.17 8.92 18.48
N SER A 92 -0.01 8.96 17.16
CA SER A 92 -1.26 8.59 16.51
C SER A 92 -1.58 7.11 16.72
N ILE A 93 -2.88 6.79 16.74
CA ILE A 93 -3.34 5.41 16.92
C ILE A 93 -2.96 4.52 15.73
N GLU A 94 -2.85 5.11 14.54
CA GLU A 94 -2.55 4.47 13.27
C GLU A 94 -1.11 3.95 13.24
N HIS A 95 -0.16 4.78 13.69
CA HIS A 95 1.27 4.51 13.59
C HIS A 95 1.92 4.05 14.91
N LYS A 96 1.17 4.00 16.01
CA LYS A 96 1.71 3.66 17.35
C LYS A 96 2.43 2.31 17.44
N ARG A 97 2.16 1.39 16.53
CA ARG A 97 2.79 0.06 16.48
C ARG A 97 3.81 -0.07 15.35
N LEU A 98 4.03 0.97 14.56
CA LEU A 98 4.86 0.90 13.37
C LEU A 98 6.26 0.33 13.67
N LYS A 99 6.92 0.80 14.71
CA LYS A 99 8.26 0.31 15.13
C LYS A 99 8.30 -1.18 15.47
N ILE A 100 7.16 -1.79 15.77
CA ILE A 100 7.04 -3.21 16.08
C ILE A 100 6.70 -4.01 14.82
N THR A 101 5.78 -3.48 14.01
CA THR A 101 5.27 -4.16 12.82
C THR A 101 6.20 -4.03 11.63
N ASP A 102 6.87 -2.89 11.50
CA ASP A 102 7.71 -2.50 10.38
C ASP A 102 9.15 -2.20 10.82
N ASN A 103 9.85 -3.21 11.28
CA ASN A 103 11.28 -3.12 11.56
C ASN A 103 12.08 -3.67 10.38
N GLU A 104 13.42 -3.61 10.46
CA GLU A 104 14.33 -4.07 9.37
C GLU A 104 14.03 -5.48 8.87
N ILE A 105 13.52 -6.38 9.73
CA ILE A 105 13.25 -7.78 9.40
C ILE A 105 11.84 -7.94 8.81
N ARG A 106 10.89 -7.08 9.16
CA ARG A 106 9.46 -7.26 8.89
C ARG A 106 8.90 -6.34 7.83
N PHE A 107 9.62 -5.25 7.55
CA PHE A 107 9.21 -4.33 6.48
C PHE A 107 9.15 -5.08 5.16
N GLU A 108 8.02 -4.98 4.47
CA GLU A 108 7.83 -5.57 3.15
C GLU A 108 7.51 -4.45 2.16
N TYR A 109 8.35 -4.28 1.14
CA TYR A 109 8.05 -3.34 0.07
C TYR A 109 6.82 -3.81 -0.71
N ARG A 110 5.76 -3.04 -0.65
CA ARG A 110 4.52 -3.31 -1.39
C ARG A 110 4.49 -2.49 -2.67
N HIS A 111 4.35 -3.17 -3.82
CA HIS A 111 4.20 -2.57 -5.14
C HIS A 111 5.09 -1.32 -5.36
N PRO A 112 6.42 -1.42 -5.22
CA PRO A 112 7.30 -0.27 -5.33
C PRO A 112 7.25 0.33 -6.73
N LEU A 113 7.28 1.67 -6.82
CA LEU A 113 7.26 2.43 -8.06
C LEU A 113 8.61 3.12 -8.24
N ILE A 114 9.33 2.80 -9.32
CA ILE A 114 10.57 3.49 -9.70
C ILE A 114 10.23 4.66 -10.61
N LEU A 115 10.82 5.80 -10.35
CA LEU A 115 10.70 7.03 -11.13
C LEU A 115 11.86 7.16 -12.12
N ASP A 116 11.71 8.05 -13.11
CA ASP A 116 12.73 8.26 -14.17
C ASP A 116 14.08 8.76 -13.63
N ASP A 117 14.05 9.44 -12.47
CA ASP A 117 15.28 9.89 -11.78
C ASP A 117 15.99 8.77 -10.99
N GLY A 118 15.46 7.55 -11.04
CA GLY A 118 15.96 6.40 -10.28
C GLY A 118 15.54 6.42 -8.82
N SER A 119 14.70 7.35 -8.37
CA SER A 119 14.13 7.27 -7.03
C SER A 119 13.02 6.24 -6.95
N LEU A 120 12.74 5.75 -5.74
CA LEU A 120 11.75 4.71 -5.47
C LEU A 120 10.67 5.26 -4.52
N ILE A 121 9.41 5.13 -4.93
CA ILE A 121 8.26 5.32 -4.05
C ILE A 121 7.86 3.96 -3.46
N ALA A 122 7.76 3.89 -2.15
CA ALA A 122 7.48 2.65 -1.45
C ALA A 122 6.66 2.87 -0.17
N ASP A 123 5.98 1.84 0.25
CA ASP A 123 5.39 1.68 1.58
C ASP A 123 5.59 0.24 2.04
N SER A 124 5.30 -0.01 3.30
CA SER A 124 4.88 -1.32 3.78
C SER A 124 3.35 -1.40 3.76
N ASP A 125 2.80 -2.52 4.21
CA ASP A 125 1.34 -2.60 4.36
C ASP A 125 0.86 -1.70 5.52
N LYS A 126 0.08 -0.65 5.20
CA LYS A 126 -0.50 0.29 6.18
C LYS A 126 0.53 1.15 6.94
N GLY A 127 1.62 1.46 6.27
CA GLY A 127 2.66 2.37 6.76
C GLY A 127 2.64 3.73 6.07
N PRO A 128 3.62 4.58 6.39
CA PRO A 128 3.85 5.82 5.66
C PRO A 128 4.29 5.54 4.24
N LEU A 129 3.98 6.45 3.32
CA LEU A 129 4.55 6.47 1.99
C LEU A 129 5.91 7.17 2.04
N VAL A 130 6.90 6.62 1.36
CA VAL A 130 8.24 7.20 1.33
C VAL A 130 8.78 7.30 -0.09
N LYS A 131 9.59 8.33 -0.33
CA LYS A 131 10.46 8.44 -1.49
C LYS A 131 11.91 8.29 -1.02
N ILE A 132 12.64 7.40 -1.66
CA ILE A 132 14.07 7.20 -1.44
C ILE A 132 14.84 7.44 -2.73
N ASP A 133 16.06 7.96 -2.63
CA ASP A 133 16.93 8.15 -3.80
C ASP A 133 17.54 6.82 -4.28
N PHE A 134 18.25 6.87 -5.39
CA PHE A 134 18.95 5.71 -5.94
C PHE A 134 19.96 5.10 -4.95
N CYS A 135 20.53 5.89 -4.05
CA CYS A 135 21.43 5.40 -2.99
C CYS A 135 20.68 4.89 -1.75
N SER A 136 19.36 4.80 -1.79
CA SER A 136 18.47 4.38 -0.69
C SER A 136 18.40 5.35 0.49
N ASN A 137 18.75 6.63 0.29
CA ASN A 137 18.52 7.66 1.30
C ASN A 137 17.08 8.17 1.22
N LEU A 138 16.49 8.41 2.38
CA LEU A 138 15.15 8.98 2.46
C LEU A 138 15.14 10.42 1.93
N ILE A 139 14.29 10.69 0.93
CA ILE A 139 14.04 12.04 0.41
C ILE A 139 12.90 12.68 1.18
N TRP A 140 11.72 12.02 1.22
CA TRP A 140 10.58 12.44 2.02
C TRP A 140 9.78 11.26 2.57
N LEU A 141 8.96 11.55 3.56
CA LEU A 141 8.04 10.63 4.20
C LEU A 141 6.69 11.35 4.39
N ASN A 142 5.61 10.71 3.91
CA ASN A 142 4.24 11.14 4.18
C ASN A 142 3.55 10.11 5.07
N GLN A 143 3.07 10.57 6.25
CA GLN A 143 2.34 9.77 7.23
C GLN A 143 0.93 10.31 7.51
N GLU A 144 0.41 11.19 6.67
CA GLU A 144 -0.92 11.76 6.86
C GLU A 144 -1.99 10.68 6.85
N GLU A 145 -1.76 9.66 5.99
CA GLU A 145 -2.61 8.48 5.88
C GLU A 145 -1.79 7.19 6.00
N ARG A 146 -2.48 6.07 6.07
CA ARG A 146 -1.85 4.75 5.94
C ARG A 146 -1.96 4.29 4.51
N PHE A 147 -0.83 4.25 3.82
CA PHE A 147 -0.78 3.85 2.41
C PHE A 147 -0.62 2.35 2.25
N HIS A 148 -1.16 1.82 1.16
CA HIS A 148 -1.10 0.39 0.88
C HIS A 148 -1.26 0.07 -0.61
N HIS A 149 -0.84 -1.13 -1.00
CA HIS A 149 -1.00 -1.73 -2.31
C HIS A 149 -0.35 -0.93 -3.46
N SER A 150 -1.02 -0.82 -4.61
CA SER A 150 -0.39 -0.32 -5.82
C SER A 150 -0.20 1.20 -5.84
N LYS A 151 0.81 1.62 -6.56
CA LYS A 151 1.14 3.01 -6.86
C LYS A 151 1.35 3.14 -8.36
N MET A 152 0.80 4.19 -8.96
CA MET A 152 0.94 4.42 -10.38
C MET A 152 1.02 5.91 -10.71
N LEU A 153 1.95 6.28 -11.59
CA LEU A 153 2.01 7.62 -12.12
C LEU A 153 0.85 7.87 -13.08
N ASP A 154 0.29 9.05 -13.01
CA ASP A 154 -0.54 9.58 -14.09
C ASP A 154 0.32 10.30 -15.15
N LYS A 155 -0.31 10.83 -16.20
CA LYS A 155 0.40 11.54 -17.26
C LYS A 155 1.02 12.87 -16.85
N ASP A 156 0.55 13.43 -15.75
CA ASP A 156 1.03 14.70 -15.22
C ASP A 156 2.15 14.51 -14.19
N GLY A 157 2.56 13.25 -13.97
CA GLY A 157 3.64 12.87 -13.05
C GLY A 157 3.20 12.78 -11.59
N ASN A 158 1.90 12.82 -11.30
CA ASN A 158 1.39 12.59 -9.96
C ASN A 158 1.19 11.10 -9.70
N ILE A 159 1.22 10.72 -8.44
CA ILE A 159 1.14 9.34 -7.98
C ILE A 159 -0.27 9.06 -7.47
N TRP A 160 -0.96 8.09 -8.07
CA TRP A 160 -2.17 7.51 -7.50
C TRP A 160 -1.82 6.32 -6.62
N VAL A 161 -2.39 6.27 -5.41
CA VAL A 161 -2.08 5.25 -4.40
C VAL A 161 -3.31 4.96 -3.55
N GLY A 162 -3.46 3.70 -3.12
CA GLY A 162 -4.44 3.32 -2.11
C GLY A 162 -4.06 3.85 -0.73
N ALA A 163 -5.06 4.30 0.01
CA ALA A 163 -4.90 4.79 1.38
C ALA A 163 -6.03 4.26 2.28
N GLN A 164 -5.82 4.32 3.58
CA GLN A 164 -6.87 4.13 4.58
C GLN A 164 -7.01 5.41 5.36
N MET A 165 -8.18 6.04 5.23
CA MET A 165 -8.47 7.33 5.84
C MET A 165 -8.53 7.25 7.35
N PHE A 166 -7.86 8.20 7.99
CA PHE A 166 -8.00 8.43 9.41
C PHE A 166 -7.79 9.92 9.74
N PRO A 167 -8.78 10.59 10.33
CA PRO A 167 -10.09 10.07 10.75
C PRO A 167 -10.93 9.56 9.57
N TYR A 168 -11.83 8.63 9.83
CA TYR A 168 -12.76 8.12 8.83
C TYR A 168 -13.50 9.25 8.10
N SER A 169 -13.93 8.99 6.86
CA SER A 169 -14.84 9.89 6.13
C SER A 169 -16.09 10.19 6.94
N ASP A 170 -16.73 11.30 6.67
CA ASP A 170 -17.94 11.70 7.39
C ASP A 170 -19.08 10.70 7.15
N PHE A 171 -19.13 10.10 5.96
CA PHE A 171 -20.04 9.03 5.64
C PHE A 171 -19.85 7.82 6.57
N VAL A 172 -18.62 7.33 6.74
CA VAL A 172 -18.36 6.18 7.62
C VAL A 172 -18.65 6.50 9.09
N LYS A 173 -18.35 7.72 9.55
CA LYS A 173 -18.67 8.16 10.91
C LYS A 173 -20.16 8.15 11.20
N GLU A 174 -20.99 8.54 10.23
CA GLU A 174 -22.44 8.60 10.39
C GLU A 174 -23.06 7.20 10.48
N TYR A 175 -22.61 6.27 9.65
CA TYR A 175 -23.28 4.98 9.46
C TYR A 175 -22.71 3.84 10.32
N LYS A 176 -21.61 4.02 11.05
CA LYS A 176 -21.00 2.90 11.78
C LYS A 176 -20.46 3.19 13.17
N SER A 177 -20.60 2.15 14.01
CA SER A 177 -19.66 1.91 15.10
C SER A 177 -18.31 1.59 14.46
N THR A 178 -17.46 2.58 14.36
CA THR A 178 -16.22 2.61 13.59
C THR A 178 -15.09 1.70 14.10
N TYR A 179 -15.38 0.85 15.10
CA TYR A 179 -14.35 -0.03 15.66
C TYR A 179 -13.97 -1.14 14.69
N GLY A 180 -12.75 -1.05 14.16
CA GLY A 180 -12.19 -2.06 13.27
C GLY A 180 -12.59 -1.93 11.80
N TYR A 181 -13.37 -0.91 11.43
CA TYR A 181 -13.68 -0.62 10.03
C TYR A 181 -12.45 -0.12 9.31
N ILE A 182 -12.31 -0.46 8.04
CA ILE A 182 -11.28 0.02 7.14
C ILE A 182 -11.97 0.91 6.11
N ASP A 183 -11.67 2.22 6.16
CA ASP A 183 -12.17 3.21 5.21
C ASP A 183 -11.14 3.39 4.10
N ASP A 184 -11.16 2.48 3.13
CA ASP A 184 -10.28 2.56 1.98
C ASP A 184 -10.59 3.80 1.14
N ALA A 185 -9.53 4.44 0.69
CA ALA A 185 -9.58 5.66 -0.09
C ALA A 185 -8.61 5.59 -1.27
N ILE A 186 -8.86 6.42 -2.26
CA ILE A 186 -7.90 6.76 -3.28
C ILE A 186 -7.24 8.07 -2.94
N ALA A 187 -5.92 8.14 -3.07
CA ALA A 187 -5.16 9.36 -2.90
C ALA A 187 -4.37 9.69 -4.16
N LYS A 188 -4.30 10.98 -4.49
CA LYS A 188 -3.40 11.54 -5.50
C LYS A 188 -2.35 12.37 -4.80
N ILE A 189 -1.08 12.11 -5.08
CA ILE A 189 0.06 12.71 -4.40
C ILE A 189 0.99 13.31 -5.46
N ASP A 190 1.54 14.48 -5.21
CA ASP A 190 2.56 15.06 -6.06
C ASP A 190 3.93 14.36 -5.85
N ILE A 191 4.90 14.71 -6.69
CA ILE A 191 6.23 14.11 -6.64
C ILE A 191 7.02 14.48 -5.38
N ASP A 192 6.60 15.53 -4.67
CA ASP A 192 7.20 16.01 -3.42
C ASP A 192 6.54 15.39 -2.19
N GLY A 193 5.51 14.57 -2.38
CA GLY A 193 4.85 13.81 -1.33
C GLY A 193 3.62 14.47 -0.72
N ASN A 194 3.11 15.59 -1.29
CA ASN A 194 1.92 16.26 -0.79
C ASN A 194 0.65 15.63 -1.34
N ILE A 195 -0.35 15.44 -0.50
CA ILE A 195 -1.67 14.95 -0.93
C ILE A 195 -2.40 16.07 -1.67
N LEU A 196 -2.67 15.84 -2.96
CA LEU A 196 -3.43 16.75 -3.81
C LEU A 196 -4.94 16.45 -3.76
N PHE A 197 -5.29 15.20 -3.56
CA PHE A 197 -6.66 14.73 -3.50
C PHE A 197 -6.72 13.44 -2.66
N ILE A 198 -7.78 13.30 -1.87
CA ILE A 198 -8.12 12.04 -1.20
C ILE A 198 -9.64 11.91 -1.06
N LYS A 199 -10.18 10.73 -1.31
CA LYS A 199 -11.59 10.45 -1.12
C LYS A 199 -11.85 8.99 -0.74
N SER A 200 -12.75 8.78 0.20
CA SER A 200 -13.22 7.46 0.61
C SER A 200 -13.95 6.77 -0.53
N ILE A 201 -13.63 5.50 -0.76
CA ILE A 201 -14.35 4.68 -1.74
C ILE A 201 -15.79 4.41 -1.25
N SER A 202 -15.98 4.19 0.03
CA SER A 202 -17.31 3.97 0.60
C SER A 202 -18.22 5.20 0.43
N GLU A 203 -17.67 6.39 0.64
CA GLU A 203 -18.39 7.65 0.39
C GLU A 203 -18.75 7.82 -1.08
N MET A 204 -17.79 7.63 -2.00
CA MET A 204 -18.04 7.71 -3.44
C MET A 204 -19.12 6.72 -3.91
N LEU A 205 -19.09 5.49 -3.40
CA LEU A 205 -20.08 4.47 -3.74
C LEU A 205 -21.46 4.87 -3.24
N SER A 206 -21.56 5.46 -2.06
CA SER A 206 -22.80 5.97 -1.51
C SER A 206 -23.37 7.12 -2.33
N GLU A 207 -22.56 8.11 -2.67
CA GLU A 207 -22.97 9.27 -3.48
C GLU A 207 -23.48 8.88 -4.87
N ASN A 208 -23.01 7.74 -5.38
CA ASN A 208 -23.46 7.20 -6.67
C ASN A 208 -24.55 6.11 -6.53
N GLU A 209 -25.19 5.99 -5.38
CA GLU A 209 -26.27 5.02 -5.09
C GLU A 209 -25.89 3.56 -5.40
N ILE A 210 -24.59 3.24 -5.32
CA ILE A 210 -24.04 1.90 -5.61
C ILE A 210 -23.98 1.04 -4.34
N ILE A 211 -24.00 1.68 -3.19
CA ILE A 211 -23.97 1.00 -1.89
C ILE A 211 -25.36 0.49 -1.52
N ASN A 212 -25.38 -0.75 -1.04
CA ASN A 212 -26.45 -1.24 -0.20
C ASN A 212 -25.94 -1.46 1.23
N GLU A 213 -26.84 -1.58 2.18
CA GLU A 213 -26.54 -1.75 3.62
C GLU A 213 -25.63 -2.95 3.93
N THR A 214 -25.49 -3.91 3.00
CA THR A 214 -24.64 -5.10 3.17
C THR A 214 -23.15 -4.77 3.20
N LEU A 215 -22.72 -3.65 2.61
CA LEU A 215 -21.33 -3.18 2.69
C LEU A 215 -20.89 -2.89 4.14
N PHE A 216 -21.82 -2.57 5.01
CA PHE A 216 -21.52 -2.31 6.42
C PHE A 216 -21.47 -3.56 7.31
N LEU A 217 -21.75 -4.73 6.77
CA LEU A 217 -21.62 -5.99 7.50
C LEU A 217 -20.18 -6.46 7.57
N ASP A 218 -19.34 -6.05 6.63
CA ASP A 218 -17.91 -6.32 6.65
C ASP A 218 -17.12 -5.16 7.28
N ASN A 219 -15.96 -5.45 7.83
CA ASN A 219 -15.05 -4.43 8.36
C ASN A 219 -14.11 -3.87 7.28
N ASP A 220 -13.95 -4.57 6.16
CA ASP A 220 -13.11 -4.22 5.03
C ASP A 220 -13.88 -4.42 3.71
N PRO A 221 -14.97 -3.67 3.48
CA PRO A 221 -15.92 -3.98 2.41
C PRO A 221 -15.39 -3.66 1.01
N THR A 222 -14.48 -2.73 0.90
CA THR A 222 -13.95 -2.27 -0.38
C THR A 222 -12.64 -2.93 -0.73
N HIS A 223 -11.77 -3.17 0.22
CA HIS A 223 -10.46 -3.84 0.10
C HIS A 223 -9.74 -3.49 -1.21
N LEU A 224 -9.33 -2.22 -1.32
CA LEU A 224 -8.69 -1.69 -2.52
C LEU A 224 -7.32 -2.33 -2.75
N ASN A 225 -7.12 -2.95 -3.90
CA ASN A 225 -5.86 -3.61 -4.26
C ASN A 225 -5.06 -2.88 -5.34
N ASP A 226 -5.74 -2.23 -6.29
CA ASP A 226 -5.06 -1.63 -7.43
C ASP A 226 -5.77 -0.37 -7.92
N ILE A 227 -4.98 0.61 -8.36
CA ILE A 227 -5.44 1.86 -8.96
C ILE A 227 -4.65 2.06 -10.25
N LYS A 228 -5.37 2.24 -11.37
CA LYS A 228 -4.74 2.49 -12.67
C LYS A 228 -5.40 3.67 -13.38
N PRO A 229 -4.70 4.79 -13.55
CA PRO A 229 -5.21 5.89 -14.35
C PRO A 229 -5.22 5.55 -15.85
N ALA A 230 -6.28 5.94 -16.55
CA ALA A 230 -6.38 5.83 -17.99
C ALA A 230 -5.48 6.88 -18.65
N PHE A 231 -4.58 6.45 -19.52
CA PHE A 231 -3.62 7.33 -20.18
C PHE A 231 -4.14 7.98 -21.47
N GLU A 232 -5.23 7.46 -22.01
CA GLU A 232 -5.81 7.90 -23.28
C GLU A 232 -7.34 7.81 -23.28
N ASN A 233 -7.97 8.53 -24.21
CA ASN A 233 -9.39 8.37 -24.47
C ASN A 233 -9.66 7.15 -25.35
N THR A 234 -10.71 6.42 -25.03
CA THR A 234 -11.23 5.32 -25.84
C THR A 234 -12.75 5.48 -26.03
N ASN A 235 -13.39 4.50 -26.65
CA ASN A 235 -14.86 4.46 -26.72
C ASN A 235 -15.51 4.15 -25.36
N TYR A 236 -14.77 3.69 -24.37
CA TYR A 236 -15.27 3.17 -23.10
C TYR A 236 -14.87 4.03 -21.88
N TRP A 237 -13.75 4.75 -21.97
CA TRP A 237 -13.24 5.60 -20.88
C TRP A 237 -12.52 6.82 -21.40
N LYS A 238 -12.38 7.81 -20.55
CA LYS A 238 -11.65 9.05 -20.82
C LYS A 238 -10.28 9.02 -20.17
N LYS A 239 -9.34 9.78 -20.72
CA LYS A 239 -8.06 10.06 -20.09
C LYS A 239 -8.31 10.65 -18.69
N GLY A 240 -7.66 10.08 -17.69
CA GLY A 240 -7.81 10.48 -16.28
C GLY A 240 -8.81 9.65 -15.48
N ASP A 241 -9.68 8.87 -16.15
CA ASP A 241 -10.52 7.90 -15.43
C ASP A 241 -9.63 6.91 -14.66
N LEU A 242 -10.11 6.44 -13.52
CA LEU A 242 -9.40 5.47 -12.68
C LEU A 242 -10.06 4.10 -12.74
N PHE A 243 -9.25 3.09 -12.98
CA PHE A 243 -9.64 1.69 -12.81
C PHE A 243 -9.28 1.25 -11.41
N LEU A 244 -10.26 0.83 -10.63
CA LEU A 244 -10.11 0.36 -9.26
C LEU A 244 -10.36 -1.15 -9.20
N ASN A 245 -9.44 -1.88 -8.59
CA ASN A 245 -9.62 -3.29 -8.28
C ASN A 245 -9.85 -3.46 -6.78
N THR A 246 -11.02 -3.98 -6.42
CA THR A 246 -11.44 -4.19 -5.04
C THR A 246 -11.85 -5.65 -4.84
N ASN A 247 -11.55 -6.22 -3.66
CA ASN A 247 -11.84 -7.64 -3.34
C ASN A 247 -13.08 -7.85 -2.47
N GLY A 248 -13.75 -6.83 -2.04
CA GLY A 248 -14.93 -6.95 -1.17
C GLY A 248 -16.20 -7.36 -1.93
N CYS A 249 -17.35 -6.92 -1.43
CA CYS A 249 -18.65 -7.10 -2.10
C CYS A 249 -18.70 -6.49 -3.52
N LEU A 250 -17.67 -5.76 -3.89
CA LEU A 250 -17.48 -5.09 -5.18
C LEU A 250 -16.36 -5.73 -6.00
N SER A 251 -16.29 -7.03 -6.10
CA SER A 251 -15.27 -7.76 -6.88
C SER A 251 -15.26 -7.41 -8.40
N LYS A 252 -15.61 -6.17 -8.76
CA LYS A 252 -15.67 -5.68 -10.15
C LYS A 252 -14.78 -4.47 -10.32
N LEU A 253 -14.11 -4.43 -11.47
CA LEU A 253 -13.41 -3.26 -11.96
C LEU A 253 -14.40 -2.06 -12.02
N SER A 254 -14.06 -1.00 -11.35
CA SER A 254 -14.84 0.26 -11.39
C SER A 254 -14.02 1.32 -12.11
N ILE A 255 -14.67 2.09 -12.96
CA ILE A 255 -14.09 3.29 -13.56
C ILE A 255 -14.61 4.48 -12.76
N MET A 256 -13.71 5.31 -12.31
CA MET A 256 -14.03 6.56 -11.65
C MET A 256 -13.40 7.72 -12.43
N ASN A 257 -14.18 8.77 -12.64
CA ASN A 257 -13.66 10.05 -13.08
C ASN A 257 -13.50 10.96 -11.85
N PRO A 258 -12.28 11.24 -11.39
CA PRO A 258 -12.06 12.07 -10.21
C PRO A 258 -12.55 13.52 -10.38
N ASP A 259 -12.61 14.03 -11.61
CA ASP A 259 -13.05 15.40 -11.91
C ASP A 259 -14.57 15.58 -11.79
N VAL A 260 -15.34 14.51 -11.97
CA VAL A 260 -16.82 14.52 -11.91
C VAL A 260 -17.35 13.64 -10.78
N GLU A 261 -16.48 13.01 -10.00
CA GLU A 261 -16.84 12.13 -8.88
C GLU A 261 -17.83 11.02 -9.25
N GLN A 262 -17.89 10.65 -10.54
CA GLN A 262 -18.79 9.62 -11.04
C GLN A 262 -18.10 8.26 -11.12
N ILE A 263 -18.77 7.24 -10.60
CA ILE A 263 -18.34 5.86 -10.74
C ILE A 263 -19.20 5.15 -11.77
N ASN A 264 -18.54 4.59 -12.78
CA ASN A 264 -19.18 3.75 -13.78
C ASN A 264 -18.76 2.29 -13.56
N ARG A 265 -19.73 1.38 -13.50
CA ARG A 265 -19.43 -0.06 -13.48
C ARG A 265 -19.26 -0.57 -14.90
N MET A 266 -18.15 -1.25 -15.17
CA MET A 266 -18.08 -2.11 -16.34
C MET A 266 -18.75 -3.45 -16.00
N ALA A 267 -19.70 -3.85 -16.84
CA ALA A 267 -20.46 -5.10 -16.72
C ALA A 267 -19.59 -6.33 -17.01
#